data_f31c548a8330beb5a3612c983a51d659
#
_entry.id   f31c548a8330beb5a3612c983a51d659
#
_cell.length_a   1.000
_cell.length_b   1.000
_cell.length_c   1.000
_cell.angle_alpha   90.00
_cell.angle_beta   90.00
_cell.angle_gamma   90.00
#
_symmetry.space_group_name_H-M   'P 1'
#
loop_
_entity.id
_entity.type
_entity.pdbx_description
1 polymer ?
#
loop_
_entity_poly.entity_id
_entity_poly.type
_entity_poly.pdbx_seq_one_letter_code
_entity_poly.pdbx_strand_id
1 'polypeptide(L)'
;MIQEIRDIDIINEKLSNFNTSVKEIGVYTKYYSYIENDLIVGFLSFDLIYDRVEINYIFVEEKYRKKGIATKLLNHMLDICNNECDNITLEVKESNKSAINFYLKNGFIEVARREKYYQDEDGILMIKEMK
;
A
#
# COMPACT_ATOMS: atom_id res chain seq x y z
N MET A 1 -13.49 4.57 9.25
CA MET A 1 -14.09 5.03 7.98
C MET A 1 -12.99 5.27 6.94
N ILE A 2 -13.18 4.74 5.76
CA ILE A 2 -12.20 4.88 4.68
C ILE A 2 -12.65 6.00 3.74
N GLN A 3 -11.72 6.88 3.38
CA GLN A 3 -12.03 8.03 2.53
C GLN A 3 -10.87 8.30 1.57
N GLU A 4 -11.20 8.60 0.32
CA GLU A 4 -10.22 8.99 -0.68
C GLU A 4 -9.60 10.34 -0.32
N ILE A 5 -8.28 10.47 -0.49
CA ILE A 5 -7.56 11.71 -0.26
C ILE A 5 -7.21 12.33 -1.61
N ARG A 6 -7.62 13.59 -1.82
CA ARG A 6 -7.28 14.34 -3.04
C ARG A 6 -6.53 15.63 -2.73
N ASP A 7 -6.32 15.94 -1.46
CA ASP A 7 -5.57 17.10 -1.01
C ASP A 7 -4.08 16.76 -0.98
N ILE A 8 -3.29 17.41 -1.82
CA ILE A 8 -1.87 17.11 -1.97
C ILE A 8 -1.08 17.39 -0.70
N ASP A 9 -1.48 18.36 0.10
CA ASP A 9 -0.79 18.67 1.35
C ASP A 9 -0.98 17.54 2.37
N ILE A 10 -2.19 17.00 2.45
CA ILE A 10 -2.47 15.85 3.30
C ILE A 10 -1.69 14.63 2.81
N ILE A 11 -1.69 14.39 1.50
CA ILE A 11 -0.95 13.29 0.89
C ILE A 11 0.54 13.39 1.26
N ASN A 12 1.14 14.56 1.10
CA ASN A 12 2.57 14.75 1.38
C ASN A 12 2.88 14.64 2.87
N GLU A 13 1.96 15.03 3.74
CA GLU A 13 2.12 14.82 5.17
C GLU A 13 2.26 13.32 5.47
N LYS A 14 1.43 12.49 4.84
CA LYS A 14 1.49 11.03 5.05
C LYS A 14 2.70 10.41 4.34
N LEU A 15 3.04 10.87 3.15
CA LEU A 15 4.21 10.38 2.42
C LEU A 15 5.53 10.69 3.15
N SER A 16 5.54 11.69 4.03
CA SER A 16 6.73 12.01 4.82
C SER A 16 7.18 10.84 5.70
N ASN A 17 6.26 9.94 6.07
CA ASN A 17 6.61 8.71 6.80
C ASN A 17 7.51 7.78 5.98
N PHE A 18 7.55 7.97 4.66
CA PHE A 18 8.34 7.16 3.73
C PHE A 18 9.49 7.97 3.11
N ASN A 19 9.78 9.16 3.66
CA ASN A 19 10.83 10.06 3.18
C ASN A 19 10.65 10.45 1.71
N THR A 20 9.40 10.69 1.30
CA THR A 20 9.08 11.06 -0.07
C THR A 20 7.96 12.09 -0.12
N SER A 21 7.76 12.67 -1.28
CA SER A 21 6.67 13.59 -1.56
C SER A 21 6.37 13.60 -3.05
N VAL A 22 5.23 14.18 -3.43
CA VAL A 22 4.85 14.32 -4.83
C VAL A 22 4.45 15.76 -5.09
N LYS A 23 4.62 16.22 -6.33
CA LYS A 23 4.24 17.57 -6.75
C LYS A 23 2.79 17.64 -7.21
N GLU A 24 2.28 16.51 -7.68
CA GLU A 24 0.91 16.41 -8.18
C GLU A 24 0.41 14.99 -8.00
N ILE A 25 -0.90 14.81 -8.08
CA ILE A 25 -1.52 13.49 -8.03
C ILE A 25 -1.42 12.88 -9.42
N GLY A 26 -0.74 11.73 -9.53
CA GLY A 26 -0.59 11.01 -10.79
C GLY A 26 -1.94 10.51 -11.32
N VAL A 27 -2.03 10.36 -12.64
CA VAL A 27 -3.27 9.96 -13.32
C VAL A 27 -3.77 8.60 -12.84
N TYR A 28 -2.85 7.68 -12.54
CA TYR A 28 -3.19 6.32 -12.14
C TYR A 28 -3.11 6.09 -10.64
N THR A 29 -2.65 7.07 -9.88
CA THR A 29 -2.37 6.90 -8.46
C THR A 29 -3.56 7.32 -7.61
N LYS A 30 -3.93 6.46 -6.67
CA LYS A 30 -4.99 6.72 -5.73
C LYS A 30 -4.46 6.68 -4.31
N TYR A 31 -5.05 7.52 -3.46
CA TYR A 31 -4.69 7.66 -2.05
C TYR A 31 -5.95 7.53 -1.21
N TYR A 32 -5.87 6.72 -0.17
CA TYR A 32 -6.98 6.50 0.75
C TYR A 32 -6.51 6.60 2.19
N SER A 33 -7.39 7.10 3.04
CA SER A 33 -7.14 7.20 4.47
C SER A 33 -8.13 6.32 5.22
N TYR A 34 -7.70 5.81 6.37
CA TYR A 34 -8.58 5.25 7.37
C TYR A 34 -8.67 6.25 8.51
N ILE A 35 -9.89 6.71 8.81
CA ILE A 35 -10.14 7.76 9.78
C ILE A 35 -10.82 7.16 11.02
N GLU A 36 -10.28 7.48 12.20
CA GLU A 36 -10.84 7.09 13.48
C GLU A 36 -10.71 8.27 14.43
N ASN A 37 -11.80 8.64 15.09
CA ASN A 37 -11.84 9.81 15.99
C ASN A 37 -11.33 11.10 15.34
N ASP A 38 -11.74 11.31 14.08
CA ASP A 38 -11.37 12.48 13.26
C ASP A 38 -9.87 12.56 12.94
N LEU A 39 -9.12 11.47 13.15
CA LEU A 39 -7.70 11.40 12.84
C LEU A 39 -7.45 10.39 11.73
N ILE A 40 -6.51 10.72 10.84
CA ILE A 40 -6.05 9.75 9.83
C ILE A 40 -5.04 8.82 10.51
N VAL A 41 -5.46 7.58 10.72
CA VAL A 41 -4.64 6.58 11.41
C VAL A 41 -4.13 5.48 10.48
N GLY A 42 -4.62 5.45 9.24
CA GLY A 42 -4.16 4.52 8.22
C GLY A 42 -4.09 5.21 6.86
N PHE A 43 -3.21 4.73 6.00
CA PHE A 43 -2.93 5.31 4.70
C PHE A 43 -2.62 4.22 3.69
N LEU A 44 -3.19 4.35 2.50
CA LEU A 44 -2.96 3.42 1.40
C LEU A 44 -2.74 4.23 0.12
N SER A 45 -1.70 3.88 -0.63
CA SER A 45 -1.49 4.42 -1.97
C SER A 45 -1.24 3.27 -2.94
N PHE A 46 -1.92 3.31 -4.06
CA PHE A 46 -1.73 2.31 -5.11
C PHE A 46 -1.96 2.93 -6.49
N ASP A 47 -1.36 2.31 -7.49
CA ASP A 47 -1.59 2.65 -8.89
C ASP A 47 -2.54 1.62 -9.47
N LEU A 48 -3.57 2.11 -10.16
CA LEU A 48 -4.49 1.26 -10.90
C LEU A 48 -4.26 1.56 -12.39
N ILE A 49 -3.56 0.65 -13.07
CA ILE A 49 -3.16 0.83 -14.46
C ILE A 49 -3.83 -0.27 -15.28
N TYR A 50 -4.96 0.09 -15.94
CA TYR A 50 -5.78 -0.85 -16.68
C TYR A 50 -6.24 -2.01 -15.77
N ASP A 51 -5.70 -3.20 -15.99
CA ASP A 51 -6.10 -4.42 -15.27
C ASP A 51 -5.08 -4.84 -14.20
N ARG A 52 -4.13 -3.96 -13.84
CA ARG A 52 -3.10 -4.25 -12.82
C ARG A 52 -3.09 -3.21 -11.73
N VAL A 53 -2.79 -3.67 -10.54
CA VAL A 53 -2.66 -2.82 -9.35
C VAL A 53 -1.24 -2.95 -8.82
N GLU A 54 -0.63 -1.83 -8.49
CA GLU A 54 0.64 -1.81 -7.77
C GLU A 54 0.45 -1.06 -6.47
N ILE A 55 0.70 -1.73 -5.34
CA ILE A 55 0.65 -1.09 -4.03
C ILE A 55 1.93 -0.32 -3.83
N ASN A 56 1.81 0.99 -3.63
CA ASN A 56 2.96 1.86 -3.37
C ASN A 56 3.27 1.92 -1.89
N TYR A 57 2.26 2.20 -1.06
CA TYR A 57 2.42 2.36 0.38
C TYR A 57 1.18 1.87 1.10
N ILE A 58 1.38 1.20 2.22
CA ILE A 58 0.33 0.93 3.19
C ILE A 58 0.93 1.17 4.57
N PHE A 59 0.22 1.92 5.41
CA PHE A 59 0.75 2.33 6.70
C PHE A 59 -0.40 2.48 7.70
N VAL A 60 -0.15 2.04 8.92
CA VAL A 60 -1.08 2.23 10.04
C VAL A 60 -0.27 2.76 11.22
N GLU A 61 -0.78 3.82 11.84
CA GLU A 61 -0.16 4.41 13.01
C GLU A 61 0.03 3.34 14.10
N GLU A 62 1.16 3.38 14.79
CA GLU A 62 1.55 2.33 15.73
C GLU A 62 0.47 1.98 16.73
N LYS A 63 -0.18 3.00 17.31
CA LYS A 63 -1.24 2.81 18.32
C LYS A 63 -2.47 2.10 17.80
N TYR A 64 -2.64 2.07 16.48
CA TYR A 64 -3.84 1.53 15.83
C TYR A 64 -3.56 0.22 15.09
N ARG A 65 -2.36 -0.33 15.25
CA ARG A 65 -2.00 -1.61 14.62
C ARG A 65 -2.66 -2.77 15.33
N LYS A 66 -2.71 -3.93 14.64
CA LYS A 66 -3.32 -5.18 15.14
C LYS A 66 -4.83 -5.08 15.36
N LYS A 67 -5.48 -4.13 14.71
CA LYS A 67 -6.94 -3.93 14.76
C LYS A 67 -7.63 -4.21 13.43
N GLY A 68 -6.87 -4.73 12.45
CA GLY A 68 -7.43 -5.05 11.14
C GLY A 68 -7.55 -3.88 10.18
N ILE A 69 -6.97 -2.72 10.49
CA ILE A 69 -7.09 -1.52 9.63
C ILE A 69 -6.40 -1.75 8.28
N ALA A 70 -5.20 -2.32 8.27
CA ALA A 70 -4.49 -2.61 7.01
C ALA A 70 -5.29 -3.57 6.14
N THR A 71 -5.91 -4.58 6.75
CA THR A 71 -6.77 -5.53 6.04
C THR A 71 -7.98 -4.84 5.45
N LYS A 72 -8.59 -3.91 6.19
CA LYS A 72 -9.74 -3.14 5.68
C LYS A 72 -9.35 -2.26 4.51
N LEU A 73 -8.18 -1.63 4.58
CA LEU A 73 -7.67 -0.82 3.46
C LEU A 73 -7.41 -1.69 2.23
N LEU A 74 -6.78 -2.85 2.42
CA LEU A 74 -6.51 -3.77 1.32
C LEU A 74 -7.80 -4.25 0.68
N ASN A 75 -8.79 -4.63 1.48
CA ASN A 75 -10.09 -5.08 0.97
C ASN A 75 -10.82 -3.96 0.24
N HIS A 76 -10.70 -2.73 0.70
CA HIS A 76 -11.29 -1.58 0.00
C HIS A 76 -10.68 -1.42 -1.40
N MET A 77 -9.37 -1.58 -1.53
CA MET A 77 -8.69 -1.55 -2.82
C MET A 77 -9.21 -2.65 -3.74
N LEU A 78 -9.38 -3.87 -3.22
CA LEU A 78 -9.93 -4.99 -3.98
C LEU A 78 -11.35 -4.68 -4.46
N ASP A 79 -12.17 -4.03 -3.63
CA ASP A 79 -13.53 -3.64 -4.02
C ASP A 79 -13.52 -2.59 -5.13
N ILE A 80 -12.58 -1.65 -5.10
CA ILE A 80 -12.47 -0.61 -6.13
C ILE A 80 -12.25 -1.22 -7.50
N CYS A 81 -11.43 -2.25 -7.60
CA CYS A 81 -11.20 -2.92 -8.88
C CYS A 81 -12.17 -4.09 -9.10
N ASN A 82 -13.21 -4.23 -8.27
CA ASN A 82 -14.25 -5.27 -8.35
C ASN A 82 -13.68 -6.68 -8.44
N ASN A 83 -12.47 -6.88 -7.89
CA ASN A 83 -11.75 -8.16 -8.00
C ASN A 83 -11.52 -8.59 -9.46
N GLU A 84 -11.52 -7.63 -10.39
CA GLU A 84 -11.36 -7.90 -11.83
C GLU A 84 -9.96 -7.64 -12.34
N CYS A 85 -9.06 -7.10 -11.52
CA CYS A 85 -7.68 -6.92 -11.92
C CYS A 85 -6.99 -8.28 -12.08
N ASP A 86 -6.02 -8.34 -13.00
CA ASP A 86 -5.28 -9.58 -13.26
C ASP A 86 -4.33 -9.93 -12.12
N ASN A 87 -3.69 -8.93 -11.55
CA ASN A 87 -2.75 -9.15 -10.44
C ASN A 87 -2.54 -7.87 -9.63
N ILE A 88 -1.96 -8.06 -8.44
CA ILE A 88 -1.56 -6.99 -7.55
C ILE A 88 -0.08 -7.23 -7.22
N THR A 89 0.75 -6.22 -7.45
CA THR A 89 2.19 -6.31 -7.19
C THR A 89 2.61 -5.30 -6.14
N LEU A 90 3.73 -5.58 -5.49
CA LEU A 90 4.37 -4.66 -4.56
C LEU A 90 5.84 -4.99 -4.41
N GLU A 91 6.57 -4.04 -3.86
CA GLU A 91 7.96 -4.25 -3.46
C GLU A 91 8.13 -3.82 -2.01
N VAL A 92 8.84 -4.63 -1.23
CA VAL A 92 9.00 -4.41 0.21
C VAL A 92 10.45 -4.71 0.59
N LYS A 93 10.97 -3.96 1.57
CA LYS A 93 12.32 -4.23 2.09
C LYS A 93 12.38 -5.58 2.77
N GLU A 94 13.47 -6.30 2.54
CA GLU A 94 13.71 -7.61 3.16
C GLU A 94 13.57 -7.57 4.69
N SER A 95 13.99 -6.50 5.32
CA SER A 95 13.94 -6.35 6.78
C SER A 95 12.53 -6.12 7.32
N ASN A 96 11.60 -5.73 6.46
CA ASN A 96 10.23 -5.43 6.89
C ASN A 96 9.39 -6.70 7.03
N LYS A 97 9.72 -7.50 8.05
CA LYS A 97 9.08 -8.81 8.27
C LYS A 97 7.59 -8.69 8.57
N SER A 98 7.20 -7.64 9.25
CA SER A 98 5.78 -7.40 9.57
C SER A 98 4.95 -7.24 8.29
N ALA A 99 5.43 -6.42 7.34
CA ALA A 99 4.75 -6.23 6.08
C ALA A 99 4.73 -7.50 5.24
N ILE A 100 5.87 -8.20 5.16
CA ILE A 100 5.98 -9.46 4.41
C ILE A 100 4.96 -10.46 4.94
N ASN A 101 4.90 -10.63 6.26
CA ASN A 101 3.94 -11.56 6.87
C ASN A 101 2.49 -11.15 6.60
N PHE A 102 2.20 -9.86 6.65
CA PHE A 102 0.87 -9.35 6.32
C PHE A 102 0.47 -9.72 4.90
N TYR A 103 1.37 -9.51 3.94
CA TYR A 103 1.09 -9.83 2.53
C TYR A 103 0.96 -11.33 2.31
N LEU A 104 1.83 -12.14 2.93
CA LEU A 104 1.73 -13.60 2.83
C LEU A 104 0.37 -14.10 3.34
N LYS A 105 -0.12 -13.57 4.46
CA LYS A 105 -1.42 -13.93 5.00
C LYS A 105 -2.58 -13.55 4.07
N ASN A 106 -2.36 -12.57 3.22
CA ASN A 106 -3.39 -12.09 2.30
C ASN A 106 -3.23 -12.66 0.88
N GLY A 107 -2.44 -13.71 0.73
CA GLY A 107 -2.37 -14.46 -0.52
C GLY A 107 -1.29 -14.00 -1.49
N PHE A 108 -0.41 -13.11 -1.06
CA PHE A 108 0.74 -12.71 -1.88
C PHE A 108 1.85 -13.74 -1.75
N ILE A 109 2.65 -13.88 -2.80
CA ILE A 109 3.84 -14.73 -2.80
C ILE A 109 5.05 -13.94 -3.28
N GLU A 110 6.24 -14.33 -2.81
CA GLU A 110 7.49 -13.75 -3.28
C GLU A 110 7.81 -14.32 -4.67
N VAL A 111 8.08 -13.45 -5.64
CA VAL A 111 8.40 -13.90 -7.01
C VAL A 111 9.77 -13.47 -7.47
N ALA A 112 10.37 -12.45 -6.87
CA ALA A 112 11.69 -11.98 -7.27
C ALA A 112 12.31 -11.18 -6.13
N ARG A 113 13.59 -10.92 -6.29
CA ARG A 113 14.39 -10.20 -5.33
C ARG A 113 15.30 -9.25 -6.10
N ARG A 114 15.34 -7.96 -5.70
CA ARG A 114 16.27 -6.99 -6.26
C ARG A 114 17.40 -6.80 -5.26
N GLU A 115 18.57 -7.31 -5.59
CA GLU A 115 19.72 -7.23 -4.70
C GLU A 115 20.11 -5.79 -4.41
N LYS A 116 20.21 -5.46 -3.12
CA LYS A 116 20.64 -4.15 -2.62
C LYS A 116 19.89 -2.97 -3.25
N TYR A 117 18.62 -3.19 -3.59
CA TYR A 117 17.78 -2.14 -4.17
C TYR A 117 17.65 -0.94 -3.22
N TYR A 118 17.65 -1.19 -1.92
CA TYR A 118 17.60 -0.17 -0.88
C TYR A 118 18.99 0.06 -0.29
N GLN A 119 20.00 0.19 -1.15
CA GLN A 119 21.41 0.43 -0.80
C GLN A 119 22.06 -0.77 -0.11
N ASP A 120 21.67 -1.07 1.13
CA ASP A 120 22.28 -2.13 1.93
C ASP A 120 21.39 -3.35 2.15
N GLU A 121 20.20 -3.35 1.58
CA GLU A 121 19.33 -4.51 1.68
C GLU A 121 18.52 -4.73 0.41
N ASP A 122 18.03 -5.96 0.26
CA ASP A 122 17.26 -6.36 -0.91
C ASP A 122 15.84 -5.83 -0.88
N GLY A 123 15.27 -5.62 -2.08
CA GLY A 123 13.84 -5.46 -2.26
C GLY A 123 13.21 -6.80 -2.59
N ILE A 124 12.10 -7.11 -1.96
CA ILE A 124 11.34 -8.33 -2.20
C ILE A 124 10.12 -7.97 -3.05
N LEU A 125 10.03 -8.59 -4.23
CA LEU A 125 8.86 -8.40 -5.11
C LEU A 125 7.83 -9.46 -4.79
N MET A 126 6.61 -9.03 -4.53
CA MET A 126 5.51 -9.93 -4.20
C MET A 126 4.35 -9.71 -5.17
N ILE A 127 3.60 -10.76 -5.42
CA ILE A 127 2.46 -10.71 -6.32
C ILE A 127 1.30 -11.52 -5.75
N LYS A 128 0.09 -11.04 -6.02
CA LYS A 128 -1.13 -11.81 -5.82
C LYS A 128 -1.82 -11.92 -7.16
N GLU A 129 -1.94 -13.14 -7.68
CA GLU A 129 -2.69 -13.39 -8.90
C GLU A 129 -4.17 -13.37 -8.59
N MET A 130 -4.95 -12.64 -9.39
CA MET A 130 -6.39 -12.51 -9.19
C MET A 130 -7.18 -13.32 -10.22
N LYS A 131 -6.52 -13.73 -11.30
CA LYS A 131 -7.15 -14.52 -12.35
C LYS A 131 -6.27 -15.69 -12.74
#